data_85bbb412df951d5ebf421fe09a76394c
#
_entry.id   85bbb412df951d5ebf421fe09a76394c
#
_cell.length_a   1.000
_cell.length_b   1.000
_cell.length_c   1.000
_cell.angle_alpha   90.00
_cell.angle_beta   90.00
_cell.angle_gamma   90.00
#
_symmetry.space_group_name_H-M   'P 1'
#
loop_
_entity.id
_entity.type
_entity.pdbx_description
1 polymer ?
#
loop_
_entity_poly.entity_id
_entity_poly.type
_entity_poly.pdbx_seq_one_letter_code
_entity_poly.pdbx_strand_id
1 'polypeptide(L)'
;GVQTCALPICFVDAATKTYLEELGGMNMMAVHKDGHVETPSLTGNILPGVTRRSLIQLLQDKGHDVVETMIALDQLLEDIKSGEVTEVFACGTAAIITPIGRFKSEKFDVTVADGGSGKLTCELRDELLGIQLGEVEDPHNWMWKVC
;
A
#
# COMPACT_ATOMS: atom_id res chain seq x y z
N GLY A 1 -10.66 22.90 18.40
CA GLY A 1 -9.68 22.90 17.32
C GLY A 1 -10.23 22.15 16.12
N VAL A 2 -10.24 22.82 14.96
CA VAL A 2 -10.58 22.14 13.70
C VAL A 2 -9.37 21.26 13.35
N GLN A 3 -9.52 19.96 13.52
CA GLN A 3 -8.52 19.01 13.06
C GLN A 3 -8.66 18.91 11.54
N THR A 4 -7.88 19.69 10.81
CA THR A 4 -7.72 19.53 9.35
C THR A 4 -6.97 18.24 9.13
N CYS A 5 -7.70 17.15 8.87
CA CYS A 5 -7.11 15.93 8.37
C CYS A 5 -6.70 16.22 6.91
N ALA A 6 -5.42 16.52 6.68
CA ALA A 6 -4.90 16.61 5.34
C ALA A 6 -4.94 15.20 4.75
N LEU A 7 -5.78 14.99 3.74
CA LEU A 7 -5.80 13.75 2.98
C LEU A 7 -4.42 13.61 2.29
N PRO A 8 -3.78 12.44 2.34
CA PRO A 8 -2.53 12.23 1.64
C PRO A 8 -2.73 12.44 0.13
N ILE A 9 -1.77 13.15 -0.48
CA ILE A 9 -1.77 13.40 -1.92
C ILE A 9 -1.12 12.20 -2.60
N CYS A 10 -1.81 11.65 -3.59
CA CYS A 10 -1.26 10.64 -4.48
C CYS A 10 -0.49 11.33 -5.61
N PHE A 11 0.81 11.08 -5.68
CA PHE A 11 1.66 11.61 -6.71
C PHE A 11 1.71 10.69 -7.93
N VAL A 12 1.78 11.30 -9.11
CA VAL A 12 2.01 10.61 -10.37
C VAL A 12 3.29 11.11 -11.00
N ASP A 13 3.86 10.35 -11.92
CA ASP A 13 5.10 10.70 -12.61
C ASP A 13 5.02 12.10 -13.26
N ALA A 14 6.08 12.88 -13.10
CA ALA A 14 6.11 14.26 -13.57
C ALA A 14 6.13 14.38 -15.10
N ALA A 15 6.62 13.36 -15.81
CA ALA A 15 6.81 13.39 -17.25
C ALA A 15 5.50 13.16 -18.01
N THR A 16 4.76 12.12 -17.66
CA THR A 16 3.53 11.74 -18.39
C THR A 16 2.25 11.99 -17.61
N LYS A 17 2.36 12.15 -16.28
CA LYS A 17 1.23 12.30 -15.33
C LYS A 17 0.25 11.12 -15.40
N THR A 18 0.79 9.94 -15.68
CA THR A 18 0.02 8.72 -15.92
C THR A 18 0.20 7.70 -14.82
N TYR A 19 1.45 7.48 -14.38
CA TYR A 19 1.80 6.39 -13.50
C TYR A 19 1.91 6.83 -12.05
N LEU A 20 1.35 6.02 -11.16
CA LEU A 20 1.42 6.25 -9.72
C LEU A 20 2.84 6.11 -9.22
N GLU A 21 3.24 7.01 -8.34
CA GLU A 21 4.53 6.95 -7.66
C GLU A 21 4.32 6.65 -6.16
N GLU A 22 3.92 7.63 -5.38
CA GLU A 22 3.75 7.44 -3.93
C GLU A 22 2.65 8.33 -3.34
N LEU A 23 2.25 8.07 -2.11
CA LEU A 23 1.27 8.86 -1.36
C LEU A 23 1.98 9.69 -0.28
N GLY A 24 2.28 10.95 -0.57
CA GLY A 24 2.82 11.87 0.44
C GLY A 24 4.05 11.36 1.19
N GLY A 25 4.91 10.56 0.54
CA GLY A 25 6.08 9.93 1.15
C GLY A 25 5.83 8.53 1.72
N MET A 26 4.70 7.91 1.36
CA MET A 26 4.38 6.52 1.66
C MET A 26 4.33 5.71 0.37
N ASN A 27 4.85 4.50 0.38
CA ASN A 27 4.64 3.55 -0.72
C ASN A 27 3.18 3.08 -0.72
N MET A 28 2.69 2.56 -1.85
CA MET A 28 1.35 2.00 -1.94
C MET A 28 1.37 0.59 -2.53
N MET A 29 0.33 -0.16 -2.21
CA MET A 29 0.06 -1.48 -2.77
C MET A 29 -1.42 -1.62 -3.11
N ALA A 30 -1.72 -2.31 -4.21
CA ALA A 30 -3.06 -2.65 -4.66
C ALA A 30 -3.21 -4.17 -4.65
N VAL A 31 -4.26 -4.66 -4.02
CA VAL A 31 -4.58 -6.10 -3.92
C VAL A 31 -5.66 -6.42 -4.93
N HIS A 32 -5.38 -7.38 -5.79
CA HIS A 32 -6.31 -7.85 -6.81
C HIS A 32 -7.15 -9.02 -6.31
N LYS A 33 -8.28 -9.21 -6.95
CA LYS A 33 -9.29 -10.24 -6.63
C LYS A 33 -8.75 -11.68 -6.69
N ASP A 34 -7.80 -11.93 -7.57
CA ASP A 34 -7.11 -13.23 -7.70
C ASP A 34 -6.02 -13.46 -6.65
N GLY A 35 -5.75 -12.44 -5.82
CA GLY A 35 -4.79 -12.48 -4.72
C GLY A 35 -3.40 -11.99 -5.07
N HIS A 36 -3.12 -11.60 -6.33
CA HIS A 36 -1.85 -10.93 -6.59
C HIS A 36 -1.85 -9.49 -6.07
N VAL A 37 -0.68 -8.95 -5.81
CA VAL A 37 -0.51 -7.61 -5.25
C VAL A 37 0.44 -6.81 -6.12
N GLU A 38 0.01 -5.62 -6.54
CA GLU A 38 0.84 -4.69 -7.29
C GLU A 38 1.37 -3.56 -6.42
N THR A 39 2.58 -3.13 -6.70
CA THR A 39 3.20 -1.94 -6.11
C THR A 39 4.01 -1.19 -7.16
N PRO A 40 4.04 0.16 -7.14
CA PRO A 40 4.84 0.91 -8.08
C PRO A 40 6.31 0.50 -8.09
N SER A 41 6.87 0.29 -9.28
CA SER A 41 8.29 0.01 -9.49
C SER A 41 9.15 1.18 -9.01
N LEU A 42 10.31 0.88 -8.46
CA LEU A 42 11.27 1.90 -8.01
C LEU A 42 11.95 2.56 -9.21
N THR A 43 11.44 3.71 -9.65
CA THR A 43 11.92 4.46 -10.81
C THR A 43 13.04 5.46 -10.49
N GLY A 44 13.43 5.58 -9.23
CA GLY A 44 14.35 6.58 -8.72
C GLY A 44 13.65 7.80 -8.08
N ASN A 45 12.36 8.00 -8.34
CA ASN A 45 11.53 9.03 -7.70
C ASN A 45 10.79 8.51 -6.47
N ILE A 46 10.72 7.18 -6.31
CA ILE A 46 10.00 6.50 -5.23
C ILE A 46 11.01 6.01 -4.20
N LEU A 47 10.77 6.33 -2.93
CA LEU A 47 11.62 5.85 -1.85
C LEU A 47 11.53 4.32 -1.74
N PRO A 48 12.66 3.58 -1.76
CA PRO A 48 12.69 2.14 -1.50
C PRO A 48 12.46 1.88 0.00
N GLY A 49 11.21 2.00 0.44
CA GLY A 49 10.81 1.94 1.84
C GLY A 49 11.15 0.60 2.49
N VAL A 50 11.67 0.63 3.72
CA VAL A 50 11.93 -0.59 4.51
C VAL A 50 10.61 -1.32 4.77
N THR A 51 9.58 -0.61 5.20
CA THR A 51 8.24 -1.18 5.41
C THR A 51 7.71 -1.84 4.14
N ARG A 52 7.83 -1.17 2.98
CA ARG A 52 7.45 -1.75 1.69
C ARG A 52 8.15 -3.09 1.43
N ARG A 53 9.46 -3.15 1.63
CA ARG A 53 10.25 -4.37 1.42
C ARG A 53 9.85 -5.49 2.39
N SER A 54 9.61 -5.15 3.65
CA SER A 54 9.12 -6.13 4.64
C SER A 54 7.76 -6.69 4.25
N LEU A 55 6.83 -5.84 3.77
CA LEU A 55 5.52 -6.28 3.33
C LEU A 55 5.56 -7.16 2.08
N ILE A 56 6.42 -6.85 1.12
CA ILE A 56 6.65 -7.72 -0.05
C ILE A 56 7.08 -9.11 0.42
N GLN A 57 8.01 -9.19 1.36
CA GLN A 57 8.47 -10.47 1.89
C GLN A 57 7.34 -11.23 2.61
N LEU A 58 6.60 -10.58 3.50
CA LEU A 58 5.47 -11.22 4.21
C LEU A 58 4.37 -11.71 3.25
N LEU A 59 4.09 -10.95 2.20
CA LEU A 59 3.15 -11.34 1.15
C LEU A 59 3.63 -12.60 0.40
N GLN A 60 4.91 -12.65 0.04
CA GLN A 60 5.52 -13.81 -0.64
C GLN A 60 5.54 -15.04 0.27
N ASP A 61 5.80 -14.88 1.57
CA ASP A 61 5.75 -15.98 2.55
C ASP A 61 4.32 -16.56 2.66
N LYS A 62 3.31 -15.73 2.47
CA LYS A 62 1.90 -16.15 2.41
C LYS A 62 1.47 -16.74 1.06
N GLY A 63 2.38 -16.75 0.09
CA GLY A 63 2.12 -17.29 -1.24
C GLY A 63 1.43 -16.34 -2.21
N HIS A 64 1.38 -15.04 -1.89
CA HIS A 64 0.92 -14.02 -2.83
C HIS A 64 1.99 -13.72 -3.88
N ASP A 65 1.57 -13.57 -5.13
CA ASP A 65 2.41 -13.01 -6.18
C ASP A 65 2.46 -11.49 -6.03
N VAL A 66 3.67 -10.94 -5.92
CA VAL A 66 3.88 -9.48 -5.76
C VAL A 66 4.60 -8.95 -6.98
N VAL A 67 3.92 -8.07 -7.69
CA VAL A 67 4.38 -7.48 -8.96
C VAL A 67 4.80 -6.04 -8.74
N GLU A 68 6.08 -5.75 -8.95
CA GLU A 68 6.59 -4.39 -9.01
C GLU A 68 6.46 -3.87 -10.44
N THR A 69 5.51 -2.97 -10.69
CA THR A 69 5.15 -2.51 -12.04
C THR A 69 4.82 -1.02 -12.09
N MET A 70 4.67 -0.49 -13.29
CA MET A 70 4.18 0.87 -13.50
C MET A 70 2.65 0.86 -13.50
N ILE A 71 2.04 1.31 -12.43
CA ILE A 71 0.58 1.33 -12.26
C ILE A 71 0.01 2.61 -12.85
N ALA A 72 -0.73 2.51 -13.95
CA ALA A 72 -1.43 3.65 -14.51
C ALA A 72 -2.64 4.04 -13.64
N LEU A 73 -2.74 5.33 -13.26
CA LEU A 73 -3.82 5.81 -12.40
C LEU A 73 -5.21 5.50 -12.97
N ASP A 74 -5.42 5.79 -14.26
CA ASP A 74 -6.73 5.58 -14.89
C ASP A 74 -7.11 4.08 -14.88
N GLN A 75 -6.15 3.19 -15.13
CA GLN A 75 -6.38 1.75 -15.09
C GLN A 75 -6.72 1.29 -13.66
N LEU A 76 -5.95 1.73 -12.64
CA LEU A 76 -6.25 1.41 -11.26
C LEU A 76 -7.67 1.84 -10.86
N LEU A 77 -8.11 3.04 -11.27
CA LEU A 77 -9.45 3.53 -10.98
C LEU A 77 -10.54 2.68 -11.64
N GLU A 78 -10.32 2.18 -12.86
CA GLU A 78 -11.24 1.27 -13.54
C GLU A 78 -11.25 -0.12 -12.88
N ASP A 79 -10.10 -0.65 -12.47
CA ASP A 79 -9.98 -1.93 -11.78
C ASP A 79 -10.65 -1.89 -10.39
N ILE A 80 -10.58 -0.76 -9.69
CA ILE A 80 -11.35 -0.54 -8.46
C ILE A 80 -12.86 -0.56 -8.73
N LYS A 81 -13.32 0.18 -9.76
CA LYS A 81 -14.75 0.24 -10.12
C LYS A 81 -15.31 -1.11 -10.57
N SER A 82 -14.52 -1.90 -11.27
CA SER A 82 -14.90 -3.24 -11.73
C SER A 82 -14.85 -4.30 -10.62
N GLY A 83 -14.17 -3.99 -9.49
CA GLY A 83 -13.93 -4.93 -8.40
C GLY A 83 -12.78 -5.90 -8.65
N GLU A 84 -11.96 -5.65 -9.66
CA GLU A 84 -10.70 -6.39 -9.86
C GLU A 84 -9.67 -6.03 -8.80
N VAL A 85 -9.59 -4.75 -8.40
CA VAL A 85 -8.84 -4.31 -7.22
C VAL A 85 -9.79 -4.25 -6.03
N THR A 86 -9.48 -5.02 -5.00
CA THR A 86 -10.34 -5.21 -3.82
C THR A 86 -9.86 -4.44 -2.59
N GLU A 87 -8.55 -4.18 -2.49
CA GLU A 87 -7.95 -3.41 -1.40
C GLU A 87 -6.84 -2.52 -1.95
N VAL A 88 -6.70 -1.34 -1.37
CA VAL A 88 -5.52 -0.48 -1.60
C VAL A 88 -5.04 0.04 -0.25
N PHE A 89 -3.74 0.05 -0.06
CA PHE A 89 -3.16 0.59 1.17
C PHE A 89 -1.84 1.32 0.93
N ALA A 90 -1.56 2.27 1.80
CA ALA A 90 -0.28 2.93 1.91
C ALA A 90 0.57 2.29 3.01
N CYS A 91 1.89 2.31 2.86
CA CYS A 91 2.80 1.80 3.87
C CYS A 91 4.04 2.70 4.03
N GLY A 92 4.49 2.82 5.26
CA GLY A 92 5.65 3.63 5.61
C GLY A 92 5.94 3.58 7.12
N THR A 93 7.07 4.11 7.53
CA THR A 93 7.55 4.01 8.93
C THR A 93 6.55 4.58 9.94
N ALA A 94 5.95 5.73 9.67
CA ALA A 94 5.06 6.39 10.62
C ALA A 94 3.64 5.79 10.64
N ALA A 95 3.13 5.38 9.48
CA ALA A 95 1.77 4.90 9.33
C ALA A 95 1.69 3.36 9.41
N ILE A 96 2.83 2.67 9.31
CA ILE A 96 2.98 1.23 9.17
C ILE A 96 2.20 0.75 7.94
N ILE A 97 0.90 0.50 8.08
CA ILE A 97 -0.05 0.25 6.99
C ILE A 97 -1.32 1.07 7.25
N THR A 98 -1.75 1.80 6.24
CA THR A 98 -2.99 2.59 6.27
C THR A 98 -3.85 2.23 5.07
N PRO A 99 -5.07 1.72 5.26
CA PRO A 99 -5.99 1.43 4.17
C PRO A 99 -6.39 2.71 3.44
N ILE A 100 -6.56 2.60 2.12
CA ILE A 100 -7.06 3.67 1.26
C ILE A 100 -8.46 3.29 0.81
N GLY A 101 -9.46 3.91 1.40
CA GLY A 101 -10.87 3.63 1.10
C GLY A 101 -11.43 4.43 -0.09
N ARG A 102 -10.73 5.47 -0.55
CA ARG A 102 -11.27 6.36 -1.59
C ARG A 102 -10.19 7.17 -2.30
N PHE A 103 -10.30 7.27 -3.61
CA PHE A 103 -9.56 8.19 -4.45
C PHE A 103 -10.46 9.31 -4.92
N LYS A 104 -10.07 10.56 -4.70
CA LYS A 104 -10.88 11.72 -5.05
C LYS A 104 -10.05 12.83 -5.67
N SER A 105 -10.56 13.42 -6.76
CA SER A 105 -10.05 14.62 -7.38
C SER A 105 -11.21 15.48 -7.91
N GLU A 106 -10.91 16.56 -8.63
CA GLU A 106 -11.94 17.32 -9.35
C GLU A 106 -12.59 16.51 -10.50
N LYS A 107 -11.88 15.48 -11.01
CA LYS A 107 -12.28 14.72 -12.20
C LYS A 107 -12.92 13.36 -11.87
N PHE A 108 -12.63 12.81 -10.70
CA PHE A 108 -13.11 11.48 -10.31
C PHE A 108 -13.35 11.40 -8.80
N ASP A 109 -14.18 10.45 -8.45
CA ASP A 109 -14.49 10.09 -7.07
C ASP A 109 -14.79 8.58 -7.04
N VAL A 110 -13.83 7.77 -6.57
CA VAL A 110 -13.88 6.31 -6.64
C VAL A 110 -13.61 5.74 -5.26
N THR A 111 -14.53 4.91 -4.79
CA THR A 111 -14.42 4.19 -3.50
C THR A 111 -13.86 2.80 -3.74
N VAL A 112 -12.88 2.40 -2.94
CA VAL A 112 -12.31 1.05 -2.96
C VAL A 112 -13.23 0.13 -2.17
N ALA A 113 -13.78 -0.89 -2.83
CA ALA A 113 -14.75 -1.82 -2.25
C ALA A 113 -15.88 -1.09 -1.48
N ASP A 114 -15.99 -1.29 -0.18
CA ASP A 114 -16.95 -0.62 0.70
C ASP A 114 -16.39 0.65 1.38
N GLY A 115 -15.17 1.03 1.08
CA GLY A 115 -14.44 2.16 1.68
C GLY A 115 -13.79 1.83 3.03
N GLY A 116 -13.90 0.61 3.49
CA GLY A 116 -13.33 0.12 4.74
C GLY A 116 -11.89 -0.40 4.61
N SER A 117 -11.42 -1.04 5.67
CA SER A 117 -10.13 -1.72 5.69
C SER A 117 -10.29 -3.12 5.11
N GLY A 118 -9.46 -3.45 4.13
CA GLY A 118 -9.44 -4.78 3.56
C GLY A 118 -8.89 -5.85 4.51
N LYS A 119 -9.26 -7.10 4.29
CA LYS A 119 -8.86 -8.23 5.13
C LYS A 119 -7.34 -8.43 5.12
N LEU A 120 -6.74 -8.51 3.93
CA LEU A 120 -5.30 -8.70 3.77
C LEU A 120 -4.51 -7.52 4.35
N THR A 121 -5.00 -6.29 4.14
CA THR A 121 -4.43 -5.08 4.73
C THR A 121 -4.36 -5.16 6.26
N CYS A 122 -5.43 -5.61 6.91
CA CYS A 122 -5.47 -5.78 8.36
C CYS A 122 -4.53 -6.89 8.84
N GLU A 123 -4.53 -8.05 8.17
CA GLU A 123 -3.67 -9.18 8.50
C GLU A 123 -2.19 -8.80 8.42
N LEU A 124 -1.77 -8.14 7.36
CA LEU A 124 -0.37 -7.68 7.19
C LEU A 124 0.03 -6.65 8.24
N ARG A 125 -0.88 -5.73 8.57
CA ARG A 125 -0.62 -4.73 9.61
C ARG A 125 -0.42 -5.38 10.97
N ASP A 126 -1.31 -6.27 11.35
CA ASP A 126 -1.29 -6.92 12.65
C ASP A 126 -0.07 -7.85 12.79
N GLU A 127 0.31 -8.55 11.71
CA GLU A 127 1.52 -9.38 11.68
C GLU A 127 2.80 -8.54 11.78
N LEU A 128 2.94 -7.49 10.96
CA LEU A 128 4.13 -6.64 11.01
C LEU A 128 4.28 -5.95 12.38
N LEU A 129 3.17 -5.46 12.95
CA LEU A 129 3.15 -4.91 14.31
C LEU A 129 3.50 -5.97 15.36
N GLY A 130 2.95 -7.16 15.26
CA GLY A 130 3.25 -8.27 16.16
C GLY A 130 4.73 -8.64 16.15
N ILE A 131 5.37 -8.68 14.96
CA ILE A 131 6.82 -8.87 14.83
C ILE A 131 7.57 -7.74 15.53
N GLN A 132 7.21 -6.48 15.26
CA GLN A 132 7.88 -5.31 15.83
C GLN A 132 7.78 -5.22 17.35
N LEU A 133 6.67 -5.71 17.92
CA LEU A 133 6.43 -5.76 19.36
C LEU A 133 6.97 -7.04 20.03
N GLY A 134 7.41 -8.01 19.23
CA GLY A 134 7.86 -9.32 19.73
C GLY A 134 6.72 -10.21 20.24
N GLU A 135 5.51 -9.99 19.74
CA GLU A 135 4.30 -10.73 20.09
C GLU A 135 4.08 -11.95 19.20
N VAL A 136 4.69 -11.95 18.01
CA VAL A 136 4.69 -13.08 17.07
C VAL A 136 6.12 -13.41 16.64
N GLU A 137 6.30 -14.59 16.05
CA GLU A 137 7.59 -15.03 15.53
C GLU A 137 8.14 -14.07 14.47
N ASP A 138 9.46 -13.81 14.50
CA ASP A 138 10.18 -13.04 13.49
C ASP A 138 11.00 -14.00 12.61
N PRO A 139 10.41 -14.52 11.51
CA PRO A 139 11.06 -15.52 10.66
C PRO A 139 12.25 -14.99 9.89
N HIS A 140 12.37 -13.67 9.79
CA HIS A 140 13.43 -13.00 9.01
C HIS A 140 14.51 -12.38 9.89
N ASN A 141 14.42 -12.49 11.21
CA ASN A 141 15.34 -11.87 12.17
C ASN A 141 15.50 -10.36 11.95
N TRP A 142 14.40 -9.67 11.72
CA TRP A 142 14.38 -8.21 11.55
C TRP A 142 14.56 -7.46 12.85
N MET A 143 14.15 -8.08 13.96
CA MET A 143 14.20 -7.48 15.27
C MET A 143 15.52 -7.77 15.97
N TRP A 144 16.14 -6.72 16.50
CA TRP A 144 17.36 -6.83 17.27
C TRP A 144 17.13 -6.41 18.71
N LYS A 145 17.37 -7.33 19.65
CA LYS A 145 17.26 -7.04 21.08
C LYS A 145 18.49 -6.25 21.52
N VAL A 146 18.30 -5.01 22.00
CA VAL A 146 19.38 -4.10 22.42
C VAL A 146 19.68 -4.13 23.92
N CYS A 147 18.83 -4.73 24.77
CA CYS A 147 19.03 -4.92 26.22
C CYS A 147 18.14 -6.03 26.75
#